data_49b09c8ca4359ed15c23ee0869230358
#
_entry.id   49b09c8ca4359ed15c23ee0869230358
#
_cell.length_a   1.000
_cell.length_b   1.000
_cell.length_c   1.000
_cell.angle_alpha   90.00
_cell.angle_beta   90.00
_cell.angle_gamma   90.00
#
_symmetry.space_group_name_H-M   'P 1'
#
loop_
_entity.id
_entity.type
_entity.pdbx_description
1 polymer ?
#
loop_
_entity_poly.entity_id
_entity_poly.type
_entity_poly.pdbx_seq_one_letter_code
_entity_poly.pdbx_strand_id
1 'polypeptide(L)'
;MNKISESDIAEFHEKGFLLVKNCFSELEINQAIKKTQEFEARLPNDWGRGNEMAYYETSQNNSERILMRIENYVDYHQIFHDFAYSEKILGTIEHLMGEHFVLFKDKINFKKSGGGGYRPHQDKTTKWSQYGTIFLNA
;
A
#
# COMPACT_ATOMS: atom_id res chain seq x y z
N MET A 1 -11.66 -11.66 -13.10
CA MET A 1 -10.74 -10.52 -13.31
C MET A 1 -10.64 -10.25 -14.80
N ASN A 2 -10.80 -9.00 -15.24
CA ASN A 2 -10.53 -8.66 -16.63
C ASN A 2 -9.02 -8.84 -16.86
N LYS A 3 -8.67 -9.62 -17.88
CA LYS A 3 -7.29 -9.85 -18.25
C LYS A 3 -6.69 -8.53 -18.76
N ILE A 4 -5.52 -8.14 -18.30
CA ILE A 4 -4.77 -6.99 -18.82
C ILE A 4 -4.51 -7.25 -20.32
N SER A 5 -4.89 -6.32 -21.16
CA SER A 5 -4.76 -6.40 -22.62
C SER A 5 -3.46 -5.75 -23.10
N GLU A 6 -3.05 -6.05 -24.33
CA GLU A 6 -1.91 -5.37 -24.97
C GLU A 6 -2.09 -3.84 -25.03
N SER A 7 -3.34 -3.36 -25.16
CA SER A 7 -3.64 -1.92 -25.12
C SER A 7 -3.45 -1.32 -23.72
N ASP A 8 -3.77 -2.07 -22.65
CA ASP A 8 -3.50 -1.62 -21.28
C ASP A 8 -1.99 -1.53 -21.00
N ILE A 9 -1.21 -2.49 -21.51
CA ILE A 9 0.25 -2.48 -21.41
C ILE A 9 0.82 -1.27 -22.16
N ALA A 10 0.37 -1.00 -23.38
CA ALA A 10 0.79 0.16 -24.14
C ALA A 10 0.45 1.47 -23.43
N GLU A 11 -0.77 1.59 -22.89
CA GLU A 11 -1.22 2.74 -22.11
C GLU A 11 -0.36 2.96 -20.85
N PHE A 12 -0.05 1.88 -20.14
CA PHE A 12 0.83 1.95 -18.97
C PHE A 12 2.22 2.48 -19.30
N HIS A 13 2.83 1.98 -20.37
CA HIS A 13 4.16 2.44 -20.80
C HIS A 13 4.16 3.88 -21.31
N GLU A 14 3.07 4.32 -21.94
CA GLU A 14 2.92 5.71 -22.39
C GLU A 14 2.69 6.68 -21.23
N LYS A 15 1.76 6.33 -20.30
CA LYS A 15 1.30 7.24 -19.25
C LYS A 15 2.03 7.09 -17.92
N GLY A 16 2.70 5.98 -17.70
CA GLY A 16 3.36 5.65 -16.42
C GLY A 16 2.40 5.19 -15.32
N PHE A 17 1.13 4.96 -15.62
CA PHE A 17 0.15 4.38 -14.70
C PHE A 17 -0.94 3.61 -15.46
N LEU A 18 -1.62 2.70 -14.74
CA LEU A 18 -2.80 1.98 -15.23
C LEU A 18 -3.87 1.97 -14.15
N LEU A 19 -5.12 2.24 -14.51
CA LEU A 19 -6.28 2.10 -13.63
C LEU A 19 -7.03 0.79 -13.91
N VAL A 20 -6.86 -0.20 -13.03
CA VAL A 20 -7.58 -1.47 -13.11
C VAL A 20 -8.87 -1.38 -12.32
N LYS A 21 -10.02 -1.22 -13.02
CA LYS A 21 -11.32 -1.11 -12.39
C LYS A 21 -11.83 -2.47 -11.92
N ASN A 22 -12.57 -2.47 -10.79
CA ASN A 22 -13.24 -3.66 -10.24
C ASN A 22 -12.24 -4.83 -10.00
N CYS A 23 -11.03 -4.50 -9.59
CA CYS A 23 -9.98 -5.47 -9.30
C CYS A 23 -10.36 -6.42 -8.16
N PHE A 24 -10.98 -5.88 -7.12
CA PHE A 24 -11.42 -6.62 -5.94
C PHE A 24 -12.93 -6.63 -5.81
N SER A 25 -13.47 -7.72 -5.24
CA SER A 25 -14.88 -7.84 -4.90
C SER A 25 -15.21 -6.99 -3.67
N GLU A 26 -16.51 -6.67 -3.51
CA GLU A 26 -16.99 -5.97 -2.30
C GLU A 26 -16.65 -6.71 -1.01
N LEU A 27 -16.69 -8.04 -1.02
CA LEU A 27 -16.32 -8.84 0.16
C LEU A 27 -14.86 -8.63 0.54
N GLU A 28 -13.93 -8.72 -0.42
CA GLU A 28 -12.50 -8.50 -0.19
C GLU A 28 -12.24 -7.08 0.34
N ILE A 29 -12.87 -6.08 -0.27
CA ILE A 29 -12.73 -4.68 0.16
C ILE A 29 -13.28 -4.50 1.57
N ASN A 30 -14.45 -5.03 1.89
CA ASN A 30 -15.04 -4.91 3.23
C ASN A 30 -14.18 -5.59 4.31
N GLN A 31 -13.55 -6.71 4.00
CA GLN A 31 -12.61 -7.37 4.91
C GLN A 31 -11.37 -6.50 5.16
N ALA A 32 -10.81 -5.88 4.12
CA ALA A 32 -9.67 -4.97 4.24
C ALA A 32 -10.03 -3.71 5.04
N ILE A 33 -11.20 -3.11 4.78
CA ILE A 33 -11.71 -1.96 5.54
C ILE A 33 -11.84 -2.30 7.02
N LYS A 34 -12.48 -3.44 7.35
CA LYS A 34 -12.62 -3.89 8.73
C LYS A 34 -11.26 -4.02 9.41
N LYS A 35 -10.29 -4.63 8.73
CA LYS A 35 -8.93 -4.79 9.27
C LYS A 35 -8.22 -3.45 9.47
N THR A 36 -8.38 -2.53 8.55
CA THR A 36 -7.84 -1.18 8.65
C THR A 36 -8.45 -0.42 9.84
N GLN A 37 -9.76 -0.56 10.08
CA GLN A 37 -10.43 0.00 11.26
C GLN A 37 -9.92 -0.60 12.57
N GLU A 38 -9.59 -1.89 12.61
CA GLU A 38 -8.95 -2.52 13.76
C GLU A 38 -7.57 -1.88 14.05
N PHE A 39 -6.79 -1.55 13.02
CA PHE A 39 -5.53 -0.82 13.19
C PHE A 39 -5.74 0.57 13.77
N GLU A 40 -6.74 1.30 13.28
CA GLU A 40 -7.07 2.63 13.78
C GLU A 40 -7.49 2.65 15.25
N ALA A 41 -8.11 1.57 15.72
CA ALA A 41 -8.56 1.43 17.09
C ALA A 41 -7.45 1.04 18.07
N ARG A 42 -6.27 0.61 17.59
CA ARG A 42 -5.15 0.24 18.45
C ARG A 42 -4.53 1.47 19.11
N LEU A 43 -4.25 1.36 20.40
CA LEU A 43 -3.44 2.34 21.11
C LEU A 43 -1.95 2.16 20.79
N PRO A 44 -1.10 3.18 20.98
CA PRO A 44 0.34 3.08 20.71
C PRO A 44 1.05 1.90 21.37
N ASN A 45 0.57 1.46 22.53
CA ASN A 45 1.15 0.33 23.28
C ASN A 45 0.58 -1.04 22.88
N ASP A 46 -0.46 -1.09 22.05
CA ASP A 46 -1.12 -2.34 21.63
C ASP A 46 -0.44 -2.97 20.40
N TRP A 47 0.48 -2.25 19.78
CA TRP A 47 1.29 -2.77 18.70
C TRP A 47 2.29 -3.75 19.31
N GLY A 48 2.18 -5.01 18.90
CA GLY A 48 2.99 -6.08 19.42
C GLY A 48 4.50 -5.83 19.24
N ARG A 49 5.31 -6.64 19.90
CA ARG A 49 6.77 -6.63 19.74
C ARG A 49 7.20 -7.25 18.40
N GLY A 50 6.29 -7.36 17.45
CA GLY A 50 6.56 -7.79 16.09
C GLY A 50 7.28 -6.70 15.28
N ASN A 51 7.53 -7.01 14.03
CA ASN A 51 8.18 -6.08 13.10
C ASN A 51 7.20 -5.05 12.51
N GLU A 52 5.90 -5.09 12.86
CA GLU A 52 4.93 -4.06 12.48
C GLU A 52 5.35 -2.71 13.06
N MET A 53 5.40 -1.70 12.22
CA MET A 53 5.81 -0.35 12.60
C MET A 53 4.64 0.62 12.50
N ALA A 54 4.15 1.09 13.64
CA ALA A 54 3.10 2.09 13.72
C ALA A 54 3.69 3.47 14.09
N TYR A 55 3.34 4.46 13.31
CA TYR A 55 3.81 5.83 13.47
C TYR A 55 2.62 6.72 13.83
N TYR A 56 2.80 7.52 14.87
CA TYR A 56 1.80 8.45 15.38
C TYR A 56 2.30 9.88 15.26
N GLU A 57 1.39 10.78 14.99
CA GLU A 57 1.65 12.22 15.02
C GLU A 57 0.68 12.92 15.97
N THR A 58 0.97 14.16 16.32
CA THR A 58 0.06 14.99 17.10
C THR A 58 -0.86 15.74 16.15
N SER A 59 -2.18 15.58 16.35
CA SER A 59 -3.19 16.32 15.58
C SER A 59 -3.01 17.82 15.78
N GLN A 60 -3.05 18.57 14.69
CA GLN A 60 -3.02 20.04 14.71
C GLN A 60 -4.33 20.65 15.24
N ASN A 61 -5.43 19.88 15.26
CA ASN A 61 -6.74 20.36 15.65
C ASN A 61 -6.98 20.33 17.16
N ASN A 62 -6.47 19.30 17.86
CA ASN A 62 -6.85 19.02 19.26
C ASN A 62 -5.73 18.45 20.13
N SER A 63 -4.51 18.40 19.62
CA SER A 63 -3.32 17.86 20.30
C SER A 63 -3.39 16.36 20.66
N GLU A 64 -4.38 15.62 20.16
CA GLU A 64 -4.45 14.17 20.31
C GLU A 64 -3.40 13.46 19.46
N ARG A 65 -2.97 12.30 19.92
CA ARG A 65 -2.12 11.41 19.12
C ARG A 65 -2.99 10.61 18.17
N ILE A 66 -2.72 10.76 16.87
CA ILE A 66 -3.43 10.07 15.79
C ILE A 66 -2.48 9.13 15.05
N LEU A 67 -2.99 7.97 14.66
CA LEU A 67 -2.24 7.05 13.83
C LEU A 67 -2.02 7.67 12.45
N MET A 68 -0.77 7.91 12.12
CA MET A 68 -0.35 8.52 10.85
C MET A 68 -0.11 7.45 9.78
N ARG A 69 0.59 6.37 10.15
CA ARG A 69 1.07 5.37 9.22
C ARG A 69 1.37 4.04 9.90
N ILE A 70 1.15 2.94 9.19
CA ILE A 70 1.71 1.64 9.52
C ILE A 70 2.58 1.15 8.36
N GLU A 71 3.61 0.38 8.66
CA GLU A 71 4.51 -0.27 7.72
C GLU A 71 4.83 -1.69 8.20
N ASN A 72 5.28 -2.54 7.27
CA ASN A 72 5.70 -3.91 7.55
C ASN A 72 4.59 -4.76 8.20
N TYR A 73 3.38 -4.69 7.67
CA TYR A 73 2.20 -5.36 8.21
C TYR A 73 1.69 -6.52 7.34
N VAL A 74 2.08 -6.59 6.07
CA VAL A 74 1.55 -7.57 5.11
C VAL A 74 1.80 -8.99 5.61
N ASP A 75 3.00 -9.31 6.07
CA ASP A 75 3.35 -10.67 6.52
C ASP A 75 2.68 -11.08 7.85
N TYR A 76 2.07 -10.14 8.56
CA TYR A 76 1.41 -10.40 9.85
C TYR A 76 -0.12 -10.46 9.73
N HIS A 77 -0.68 -10.11 8.57
CA HIS A 77 -2.12 -10.04 8.36
C HIS A 77 -2.53 -10.70 7.05
N GLN A 78 -3.08 -11.91 7.15
CA GLN A 78 -3.43 -12.76 6.01
C GLN A 78 -4.21 -12.01 4.91
N ILE A 79 -5.17 -11.16 5.27
CA ILE A 79 -5.95 -10.42 4.27
C ILE A 79 -5.08 -9.51 3.39
N PHE A 80 -4.09 -8.86 3.96
CA PHE A 80 -3.19 -7.99 3.20
C PHE A 80 -2.11 -8.79 2.48
N HIS A 81 -1.69 -9.92 3.06
CA HIS A 81 -0.82 -10.87 2.38
C HIS A 81 -1.51 -11.40 1.11
N ASP A 82 -2.76 -11.85 1.24
CA ASP A 82 -3.53 -12.37 0.11
C ASP A 82 -3.76 -11.30 -0.97
N PHE A 83 -3.88 -10.02 -0.60
CA PHE A 83 -3.95 -8.93 -1.57
C PHE A 83 -2.61 -8.72 -2.28
N ALA A 84 -1.54 -8.51 -1.52
CA ALA A 84 -0.22 -8.16 -2.07
C ALA A 84 0.33 -9.24 -3.01
N TYR A 85 0.16 -10.50 -2.64
CA TYR A 85 0.66 -11.64 -3.43
C TYR A 85 -0.38 -12.27 -4.37
N SER A 86 -1.55 -11.62 -4.53
CA SER A 86 -2.58 -12.10 -5.44
C SER A 86 -2.16 -11.96 -6.90
N GLU A 87 -2.74 -12.81 -7.75
CA GLU A 87 -2.71 -12.62 -9.20
C GLU A 87 -3.28 -11.26 -9.64
N LYS A 88 -4.15 -10.67 -8.81
CA LYS A 88 -4.78 -9.37 -9.07
C LYS A 88 -3.80 -8.19 -8.92
N ILE A 89 -2.84 -8.28 -8.02
CA ILE A 89 -1.80 -7.25 -7.83
C ILE A 89 -0.49 -7.72 -8.44
N LEU A 90 0.15 -8.73 -7.86
CA LEU A 90 1.48 -9.17 -8.28
C LEU A 90 1.47 -9.69 -9.71
N GLY A 91 0.51 -10.55 -10.06
CA GLY A 91 0.38 -11.08 -11.42
C GLY A 91 0.11 -9.97 -12.45
N THR A 92 -0.69 -8.95 -12.09
CA THR A 92 -0.88 -7.77 -12.95
C THR A 92 0.42 -7.00 -13.17
N ILE A 93 1.19 -6.75 -12.11
CA ILE A 93 2.47 -6.04 -12.18
C ILE A 93 3.46 -6.82 -13.06
N GLU A 94 3.61 -8.12 -12.83
CA GLU A 94 4.50 -8.98 -13.62
C GLU A 94 4.10 -9.03 -15.10
N HIS A 95 2.79 -9.06 -15.37
CA HIS A 95 2.29 -9.02 -16.74
C HIS A 95 2.58 -7.68 -17.45
N LEU A 96 2.42 -6.55 -16.73
CA LEU A 96 2.72 -5.21 -17.27
C LEU A 96 4.20 -5.02 -17.57
N MET A 97 5.07 -5.59 -16.74
CA MET A 97 6.51 -5.37 -16.81
C MET A 97 7.27 -6.47 -17.55
N GLY A 98 6.66 -7.63 -17.75
CA GLY A 98 7.29 -8.78 -18.40
C GLY A 98 8.38 -9.47 -17.56
N GLU A 99 8.45 -9.19 -16.27
CA GLU A 99 9.44 -9.76 -15.34
C GLU A 99 8.86 -10.00 -13.97
N HIS A 100 9.56 -10.80 -13.13
CA HIS A 100 9.13 -11.10 -11.77
C HIS A 100 9.40 -9.95 -10.81
N PHE A 101 8.44 -9.73 -9.92
CA PHE A 101 8.50 -8.71 -8.88
C PHE A 101 8.39 -9.31 -7.49
N VAL A 102 8.94 -8.61 -6.52
CA VAL A 102 8.82 -8.93 -5.09
C VAL A 102 8.30 -7.73 -4.32
N LEU A 103 7.58 -7.97 -3.25
CA LEU A 103 7.16 -6.92 -2.34
C LEU A 103 8.42 -6.33 -1.68
N PHE A 104 8.72 -5.08 -1.98
CA PHE A 104 9.84 -4.36 -1.38
C PHE A 104 9.44 -3.68 -0.07
N LYS A 105 8.25 -3.09 -0.04
CA LYS A 105 7.74 -2.34 1.12
C LYS A 105 6.23 -2.25 1.06
N ASP A 106 5.61 -2.39 2.22
CA ASP A 106 4.20 -2.11 2.41
C ASP A 106 3.99 -0.87 3.29
N LYS A 107 2.88 -0.17 3.08
CA LYS A 107 2.54 1.02 3.86
C LYS A 107 1.06 1.38 3.71
N ILE A 108 0.40 1.68 4.84
CA ILE A 108 -0.89 2.38 4.85
C ILE A 108 -0.69 3.75 5.50
N ASN A 109 -1.07 4.81 4.79
CA ASN A 109 -1.12 6.17 5.33
C ASN A 109 -2.55 6.51 5.74
N PHE A 110 -2.74 6.80 7.02
CA PHE A 110 -4.02 7.25 7.57
C PHE A 110 -4.10 8.77 7.44
N LYS A 111 -4.92 9.25 6.52
CA LYS A 111 -5.09 10.70 6.28
C LYS A 111 -6.17 11.28 7.20
N LYS A 112 -5.90 11.24 8.50
CA LYS A 112 -6.81 11.77 9.53
C LYS A 112 -6.89 13.29 9.48
N SER A 113 -8.06 13.84 9.88
CA SER A 113 -8.22 15.28 10.08
C SER A 113 -7.23 15.77 11.13
N GLY A 114 -6.55 16.87 10.84
CA GLY A 114 -5.49 17.42 11.70
C GLY A 114 -4.12 16.74 11.57
N GLY A 115 -4.00 15.73 10.72
CA GLY A 115 -2.72 15.13 10.41
C GLY A 115 -1.90 15.93 9.39
N GLY A 116 -0.59 15.72 9.40
CA GLY A 116 0.34 16.31 8.44
C GLY A 116 0.18 15.75 7.03
N GLY A 117 0.63 16.53 6.06
CA GLY A 117 0.71 16.12 4.66
C GLY A 117 2.14 15.84 4.23
N TYR A 118 2.27 15.23 3.06
CA TYR A 118 3.56 15.08 2.39
C TYR A 118 3.65 16.08 1.23
N ARG A 119 4.82 16.71 1.08
CA ARG A 119 5.08 17.53 -0.11
C ARG A 119 5.12 16.63 -1.36
N PRO A 120 4.75 17.14 -2.54
CA PRO A 120 4.94 16.41 -3.79
C PRO A 120 6.40 15.93 -3.92
N HIS A 121 6.59 14.67 -4.24
CA HIS A 121 7.91 14.05 -4.39
C HIS A 121 7.84 12.86 -5.33
N GLN A 122 8.99 12.40 -5.77
CA GLN A 122 9.15 11.11 -6.42
C GLN A 122 9.81 10.14 -5.43
N ASP A 123 9.27 8.95 -5.32
CA ASP A 123 9.80 7.91 -4.42
C ASP A 123 11.26 7.54 -4.75
N LYS A 124 11.66 7.63 -6.02
CA LYS A 124 13.03 7.42 -6.48
C LYS A 124 14.07 8.36 -5.83
N THR A 125 13.65 9.52 -5.29
CA THR A 125 14.56 10.42 -4.56
C THR A 125 15.00 9.85 -3.21
N THR A 126 14.31 8.86 -2.69
CA THR A 126 14.78 8.05 -1.57
C THR A 126 15.86 7.09 -2.06
N LYS A 127 16.80 6.71 -1.21
CA LYS A 127 17.96 5.87 -1.61
C LYS A 127 17.59 4.42 -2.02
N TRP A 128 16.44 4.20 -2.66
CA TRP A 128 15.97 2.87 -3.06
C TRP A 128 16.80 2.26 -4.18
N SER A 129 17.46 3.08 -5.00
CA SER A 129 18.33 2.61 -6.09
C SER A 129 19.46 1.66 -5.65
N GLN A 130 19.75 1.59 -4.35
CA GLN A 130 20.68 0.61 -3.80
C GLN A 130 20.08 -0.80 -3.67
N TYR A 131 18.74 -0.94 -3.75
CA TYR A 131 18.03 -2.21 -3.60
C TYR A 131 17.45 -2.74 -4.91
N GLY A 132 17.24 -1.87 -5.90
CA GLY A 132 16.67 -2.25 -7.18
C GLY A 132 16.67 -1.10 -8.19
N THR A 133 16.34 -1.43 -9.43
CA THR A 133 16.34 -0.48 -10.55
C THR A 133 14.95 0.03 -10.88
N ILE A 134 13.92 -0.78 -10.65
CA ILE A 134 12.51 -0.48 -10.95
C ILE A 134 11.68 -0.69 -9.70
N PHE A 135 10.81 0.29 -9.40
CA PHE A 135 9.86 0.23 -8.30
C PHE A 135 8.48 0.65 -8.83
N LEU A 136 7.47 -0.15 -8.52
CA LEU A 136 6.07 0.12 -8.83
C LEU A 136 5.28 0.27 -7.53
N ASN A 137 4.31 1.19 -7.53
CA ASN A 137 3.32 1.33 -6.45
C ASN A 137 1.99 0.75 -6.94
N ALA A 138 1.38 -0.12 -6.14
CA ALA A 138 0.08 -0.70 -6.37
C ALA A 138 -0.87 -0.45 -5.19
#